data_b370dd28fa070f84c83fd3b4175585e5
#
_entry.id   b370dd28fa070f84c83fd3b4175585e5
#
_cell.length_a   1.000
_cell.length_b   1.000
_cell.length_c   1.000
_cell.angle_alpha   90.00
_cell.angle_beta   90.00
_cell.angle_gamma   90.00
#
_symmetry.space_group_name_H-M   'P 1'
#
loop_
_entity.id
_entity.type
_entity.pdbx_description
1 polymer ?
#
loop_
_entity_poly.entity_id
_entity_poly.type
_entity_poly.pdbx_seq_one_letter_code
_entity_poly.pdbx_strand_id
1 'polypeptide(L)'
;MVFILITILKVLSIVVPLLISVAYFTIAERKIMGAIQRRRGPNVVGFMGLLQPLADGLKLFTKETTLPTSANIGIFLFAPALAFILSLIGWSIIPFSEGVVVSDLNLGVLYLFAISSLNVYGILFAGWSSNVWLKWLFFGLYLKGNAEIQGVSTLGAPQRKLAF
;
A
#
# COMPACT_ATOMS: atom_id res chain seq x y z
N MET A 1 28.56 9.80 15.75
CA MET A 1 28.30 8.37 15.80
C MET A 1 27.17 8.03 16.76
N VAL A 2 27.27 8.38 18.06
CA VAL A 2 26.24 8.05 19.07
C VAL A 2 24.85 8.62 18.73
N PHE A 3 24.77 9.86 18.26
CA PHE A 3 23.49 10.49 17.87
C PHE A 3 22.78 9.72 16.75
N ILE A 4 23.50 9.32 15.71
CA ILE A 4 22.94 8.55 14.58
C ILE A 4 22.44 7.17 15.07
N LEU A 5 23.20 6.51 15.94
CA LEU A 5 22.81 5.23 16.50
C LEU A 5 21.50 5.32 17.32
N ILE A 6 21.39 6.37 18.15
CA ILE A 6 20.18 6.64 18.95
C ILE A 6 18.96 6.90 18.03
N THR A 7 19.15 7.67 16.96
CA THR A 7 18.06 7.96 16.01
C THR A 7 17.61 6.69 15.29
N ILE A 8 18.54 5.85 14.83
CA ILE A 8 18.21 4.57 14.21
C ILE A 8 17.46 3.67 15.18
N LEU A 9 17.90 3.59 16.45
CA LEU A 9 17.24 2.79 17.46
C LEU A 9 15.80 3.26 17.74
N LYS A 10 15.58 4.57 17.81
CA LYS A 10 14.23 5.17 17.94
C LYS A 10 13.33 4.79 16.76
N VAL A 11 13.81 4.92 15.54
CA VAL A 11 13.04 4.55 14.34
C VAL A 11 12.72 3.06 14.34
N LEU A 12 13.69 2.20 14.63
CA LEU A 12 13.47 0.75 14.72
C LEU A 12 12.47 0.36 15.80
N SER A 13 12.50 1.03 16.96
CA SER A 13 11.56 0.76 18.05
C SER A 13 10.10 1.06 17.70
N ILE A 14 9.84 1.89 16.70
CA ILE A 14 8.50 2.18 16.19
C ILE A 14 8.16 1.26 15.01
N VAL A 15 9.04 1.13 14.04
CA VAL A 15 8.80 0.39 12.80
C VAL A 15 8.60 -1.11 13.06
N VAL A 16 9.41 -1.73 13.93
CA VAL A 16 9.32 -3.18 14.17
C VAL A 16 7.99 -3.57 14.83
N PRO A 17 7.54 -2.95 15.93
CA PRO A 17 6.24 -3.27 16.51
C PRO A 17 5.07 -2.98 15.56
N LEU A 18 5.17 -1.94 14.74
CA LEU A 18 4.17 -1.60 13.74
C LEU A 18 4.04 -2.68 12.68
N LEU A 19 5.14 -3.16 12.12
CA LEU A 19 5.14 -4.25 11.14
C LEU A 19 4.57 -5.54 11.73
N ILE A 20 4.93 -5.86 12.98
CA ILE A 20 4.38 -7.02 13.70
C ILE A 20 2.86 -6.86 13.91
N SER A 21 2.40 -5.68 14.33
CA SER A 21 0.95 -5.42 14.52
C SER A 21 0.18 -5.58 13.22
N VAL A 22 0.68 -5.05 12.11
CA VAL A 22 0.04 -5.20 10.79
C VAL A 22 -0.02 -6.66 10.38
N ALA A 23 1.07 -7.42 10.60
CA ALA A 23 1.10 -8.86 10.30
C ALA A 23 0.04 -9.64 11.09
N TYR A 24 -0.11 -9.38 12.39
CA TYR A 24 -1.15 -10.02 13.21
C TYR A 24 -2.56 -9.51 12.90
N PHE A 25 -2.70 -8.26 12.47
CA PHE A 25 -3.99 -7.71 12.06
C PHE A 25 -4.56 -8.47 10.84
N THR A 26 -3.71 -8.87 9.90
CA THR A 26 -4.15 -9.67 8.74
C THR A 26 -4.74 -11.04 9.13
N ILE A 27 -4.22 -11.68 10.19
CA ILE A 27 -4.81 -12.92 10.72
C ILE A 27 -6.16 -12.63 11.38
N ALA A 28 -6.24 -11.59 12.20
CA ALA A 28 -7.48 -11.21 12.87
C ALA A 28 -8.58 -10.97 11.83
N GLU A 29 -8.28 -10.24 10.77
CA GLU A 29 -9.22 -10.00 9.66
C GLU A 29 -9.68 -11.31 9.00
N ARG A 30 -8.75 -12.21 8.63
CA ARG A 30 -9.09 -13.50 8.03
C ARG A 30 -9.93 -14.39 8.95
N LYS A 31 -9.69 -14.35 10.28
CA LYS A 31 -10.48 -15.12 11.26
C LYS A 31 -11.88 -14.53 11.45
N ILE A 32 -12.00 -13.21 11.53
CA ILE A 32 -13.29 -12.53 11.67
C ILE A 32 -14.15 -12.78 10.42
N MET A 33 -13.58 -12.60 9.22
CA MET A 33 -14.29 -12.90 7.97
C MET A 33 -14.68 -14.38 7.87
N GLY A 34 -13.81 -15.29 8.31
CA GLY A 34 -14.12 -16.71 8.38
C GLY A 34 -15.34 -17.00 9.28
N ALA A 35 -15.39 -16.38 10.47
CA ALA A 35 -16.50 -16.54 11.38
C ALA A 35 -17.82 -15.98 10.83
N ILE A 36 -17.79 -14.81 10.17
CA ILE A 36 -18.96 -14.23 9.50
C ILE A 36 -19.48 -15.16 8.40
N GLN A 37 -18.56 -15.78 7.65
CA GLN A 37 -18.89 -16.72 6.57
C GLN A 37 -19.19 -18.15 7.07
N ARG A 38 -19.30 -18.36 8.39
CA ARG A 38 -19.53 -19.67 9.05
C ARG A 38 -18.48 -20.73 8.66
N ARG A 39 -17.24 -20.32 8.41
CA ARG A 39 -16.09 -21.21 8.15
C ARG A 39 -14.95 -20.90 9.13
N ARG A 40 -14.02 -21.85 9.25
CA ARG A 40 -12.83 -21.62 10.08
C ARG A 40 -11.79 -20.83 9.29
N GLY A 41 -11.23 -19.78 9.91
CA GLY A 41 -10.04 -19.08 9.40
C GLY A 41 -8.77 -19.93 9.54
N PRO A 42 -7.57 -19.36 9.22
CA PRO A 42 -6.30 -20.08 9.34
C PRO A 42 -6.10 -20.62 10.76
N ASN A 43 -5.88 -21.93 10.91
CA ASN A 43 -5.68 -22.58 12.21
C ASN A 43 -4.57 -23.64 12.21
N VAL A 44 -3.96 -23.93 11.05
CA VAL A 44 -3.03 -25.06 10.89
C VAL A 44 -1.60 -24.68 11.24
N VAL A 45 -1.15 -23.46 10.90
CA VAL A 45 0.25 -23.03 11.08
C VAL A 45 0.45 -22.46 12.48
N GLY A 46 1.10 -23.20 13.36
CA GLY A 46 1.28 -22.86 14.77
C GLY A 46 0.01 -23.00 15.60
N PHE A 47 0.10 -22.64 16.89
CA PHE A 47 -1.07 -22.70 17.77
C PHE A 47 -2.16 -21.74 17.28
N MET A 48 -3.33 -22.28 16.92
CA MET A 48 -4.47 -21.53 16.38
C MET A 48 -4.14 -20.62 15.17
N GLY A 49 -3.11 -20.93 14.37
CA GLY A 49 -2.72 -20.16 13.20
C GLY A 49 -1.89 -18.89 13.49
N LEU A 50 -1.34 -18.73 14.69
CA LEU A 50 -0.56 -17.54 15.07
C LEU A 50 0.73 -17.37 14.26
N LEU A 51 1.32 -18.44 13.74
CA LEU A 51 2.52 -18.40 12.91
C LEU A 51 2.24 -18.18 11.41
N GLN A 52 0.97 -18.04 11.03
CA GLN A 52 0.59 -17.82 9.64
C GLN A 52 1.24 -16.58 8.99
N PRO A 53 1.39 -15.41 9.66
CA PRO A 53 2.04 -14.26 9.04
C PRO A 53 3.50 -14.51 8.73
N LEU A 54 4.20 -15.26 9.57
CA LEU A 54 5.59 -15.61 9.33
C LEU A 54 5.73 -16.56 8.13
N ALA A 55 4.83 -17.54 8.02
CA ALA A 55 4.79 -18.43 6.87
C ALA A 55 4.46 -17.68 5.56
N ASP A 56 3.49 -16.75 5.60
CA ASP A 56 3.13 -15.92 4.47
C ASP A 56 4.29 -14.99 4.07
N GLY A 57 5.00 -14.40 5.05
CA GLY A 57 6.19 -13.59 4.82
C GLY A 57 7.33 -14.37 4.19
N LEU A 58 7.68 -15.54 4.73
CA LEU A 58 8.73 -16.40 4.16
C LEU A 58 8.38 -16.83 2.73
N LYS A 59 7.12 -17.19 2.48
CA LYS A 59 6.66 -17.53 1.12
C LYS A 59 6.84 -16.38 0.14
N LEU A 60 6.54 -15.14 0.55
CA LEU A 60 6.71 -13.97 -0.30
C LEU A 60 8.19 -13.66 -0.57
N PHE A 61 9.06 -13.83 0.42
CA PHE A 61 10.51 -13.63 0.24
C PHE A 61 11.15 -14.65 -0.69
N THR A 62 10.67 -15.90 -0.68
CA THR A 62 11.20 -16.96 -1.54
C THR A 62 10.58 -17.00 -2.93
N LYS A 63 9.47 -16.26 -3.13
CA LYS A 63 8.78 -16.24 -4.41
C LYS A 63 9.48 -15.30 -5.40
N GLU A 64 9.70 -15.79 -6.62
CA GLU A 64 10.22 -14.97 -7.72
C GLU A 64 9.24 -13.84 -8.09
N THR A 65 9.78 -12.67 -8.39
CA THR A 65 9.00 -11.52 -8.86
C THR A 65 8.56 -11.76 -10.30
N THR A 66 7.25 -11.83 -10.54
CA THR A 66 6.70 -11.91 -11.88
C THR A 66 6.49 -10.51 -12.44
N LEU A 67 7.13 -10.20 -13.56
CA LEU A 67 7.01 -8.93 -14.23
C LEU A 67 6.16 -9.09 -15.49
N PRO A 68 5.15 -8.24 -15.71
CA PRO A 68 4.38 -8.24 -16.96
C PRO A 68 5.30 -7.86 -18.14
N THR A 69 5.14 -8.51 -19.30
CA THR A 69 6.02 -8.32 -20.47
C THR A 69 5.98 -6.89 -21.04
N SER A 70 4.87 -6.18 -20.87
CA SER A 70 4.65 -4.82 -21.37
C SER A 70 4.82 -3.73 -20.29
N ALA A 71 5.25 -4.10 -19.07
CA ALA A 71 5.40 -3.16 -17.97
C ALA A 71 6.71 -2.38 -18.03
N ASN A 72 6.70 -1.13 -17.55
CA ASN A 72 7.92 -0.40 -17.25
C ASN A 72 8.47 -0.88 -15.90
N ILE A 73 9.51 -1.73 -15.93
CA ILE A 73 10.06 -2.43 -14.77
C ILE A 73 10.48 -1.47 -13.67
N GLY A 74 11.14 -0.35 -14.02
CA GLY A 74 11.62 0.62 -13.03
C GLY A 74 10.49 1.23 -12.20
N ILE A 75 9.46 1.74 -12.85
CA ILE A 75 8.32 2.37 -12.19
C ILE A 75 7.47 1.31 -11.47
N PHE A 76 7.36 0.11 -12.04
CA PHE A 76 6.61 -1.00 -11.43
C PHE A 76 7.18 -1.45 -10.09
N LEU A 77 8.50 -1.51 -9.95
CA LEU A 77 9.16 -1.84 -8.69
C LEU A 77 9.19 -0.65 -7.72
N PHE A 78 9.31 0.57 -8.25
CA PHE A 78 9.39 1.78 -7.43
C PHE A 78 8.05 2.12 -6.76
N ALA A 79 6.92 1.91 -7.44
CA ALA A 79 5.60 2.33 -6.96
C ALA A 79 5.19 1.71 -5.59
N PRO A 80 5.28 0.37 -5.37
CA PRO A 80 4.97 -0.20 -4.07
C PRO A 80 5.99 0.19 -2.99
N ALA A 81 7.26 0.34 -3.36
CA ALA A 81 8.28 0.81 -2.43
C ALA A 81 8.00 2.26 -1.98
N LEU A 82 7.59 3.13 -2.90
CA LEU A 82 7.19 4.51 -2.59
C LEU A 82 6.01 4.54 -1.61
N ALA A 83 4.95 3.77 -1.89
CA ALA A 83 3.77 3.71 -1.01
C ALA A 83 4.14 3.21 0.39
N PHE A 84 4.99 2.19 0.49
CA PHE A 84 5.47 1.66 1.76
C PHE A 84 6.29 2.68 2.56
N ILE A 85 7.25 3.34 1.90
CA ILE A 85 8.09 4.37 2.53
C ILE A 85 7.23 5.55 3.03
N LEU A 86 6.31 6.06 2.21
CA LEU A 86 5.44 7.17 2.60
C LEU A 86 4.52 6.80 3.77
N SER A 87 4.00 5.57 3.81
CA SER A 87 3.20 5.10 4.94
C SER A 87 4.00 5.07 6.23
N LEU A 88 5.25 4.62 6.21
CA LEU A 88 6.13 4.64 7.40
C LEU A 88 6.49 6.06 7.84
N ILE A 89 6.76 6.97 6.89
CA ILE A 89 7.07 8.36 7.19
C ILE A 89 5.89 9.05 7.90
N GLY A 90 4.65 8.72 7.54
CA GLY A 90 3.46 9.25 8.22
C GLY A 90 3.42 8.92 9.72
N TRP A 91 3.98 7.79 10.14
CA TRP A 91 4.04 7.40 11.55
C TRP A 91 5.09 8.18 12.38
N SER A 92 6.03 8.86 11.72
CA SER A 92 7.11 9.59 12.41
C SER A 92 6.64 10.79 13.24
N ILE A 93 5.46 11.32 12.95
CA ILE A 93 4.91 12.52 13.58
C ILE A 93 4.05 12.20 14.79
N ILE A 94 3.56 10.93 14.88
CA ILE A 94 2.63 10.53 15.93
C ILE A 94 3.36 10.49 17.26
N PRO A 95 2.95 11.29 18.26
CA PRO A 95 3.53 11.23 19.59
C PRO A 95 3.01 9.99 20.33
N PHE A 96 3.90 9.09 20.70
CA PHE A 96 3.55 7.89 21.48
C PHE A 96 3.56 8.15 23.00
N SER A 97 4.37 9.09 23.44
CA SER A 97 4.47 9.53 24.83
C SER A 97 5.12 10.90 24.90
N GLU A 98 5.08 11.54 26.08
CA GLU A 98 5.82 12.79 26.33
C GLU A 98 7.31 12.60 26.04
N GLY A 99 7.85 13.37 25.09
CA GLY A 99 9.25 13.30 24.65
C GLY A 99 9.60 12.13 23.72
N VAL A 100 8.66 11.22 23.39
CA VAL A 100 8.87 10.11 22.45
C VAL A 100 8.22 10.43 21.11
N VAL A 101 8.84 11.35 20.38
CA VAL A 101 8.49 11.71 19.00
C VAL A 101 9.73 11.51 18.14
N VAL A 102 9.59 11.00 16.93
CA VAL A 102 10.72 10.85 15.99
C VAL A 102 11.03 12.20 15.36
N SER A 103 10.01 12.94 14.95
CA SER A 103 10.15 14.30 14.42
C SER A 103 9.12 15.22 15.05
N ASP A 104 9.60 16.19 15.84
CA ASP A 104 8.76 17.23 16.43
C ASP A 104 8.64 18.39 15.43
N LEU A 105 7.51 18.48 14.76
CA LEU A 105 7.23 19.50 13.75
C LEU A 105 6.06 20.38 14.22
N ASN A 106 6.27 21.71 14.24
CA ASN A 106 5.24 22.67 14.61
C ASN A 106 3.96 22.57 13.74
N LEU A 107 4.10 22.12 12.49
CA LEU A 107 3.01 21.93 11.52
C LEU A 107 2.80 20.44 11.19
N GLY A 108 2.84 19.56 12.20
CA GLY A 108 2.76 18.10 12.02
C GLY A 108 1.52 17.65 11.26
N VAL A 109 0.34 18.24 11.52
CA VAL A 109 -0.92 17.91 10.82
C VAL A 109 -0.84 18.25 9.32
N LEU A 110 -0.28 19.40 8.97
CA LEU A 110 -0.11 19.79 7.56
C LEU A 110 0.85 18.85 6.84
N TYR A 111 1.92 18.43 7.50
CA TYR A 111 2.85 17.43 6.98
C TYR A 111 2.18 16.07 6.76
N LEU A 112 1.32 15.63 7.67
CA LEU A 112 0.57 14.39 7.53
C LEU A 112 -0.38 14.44 6.32
N PHE A 113 -1.05 15.56 6.09
CA PHE A 113 -1.86 15.73 4.88
C PHE A 113 -1.03 15.72 3.61
N ALA A 114 0.15 16.33 3.61
CA ALA A 114 1.06 16.30 2.47
C ALA A 114 1.51 14.87 2.12
N ILE A 115 1.90 14.07 3.14
CA ILE A 115 2.32 12.68 2.92
C ILE A 115 1.14 11.81 2.47
N SER A 116 -0.04 11.98 3.05
CA SER A 116 -1.21 11.19 2.66
C SER A 116 -1.63 11.49 1.22
N SER A 117 -1.50 12.74 0.76
CA SER A 117 -1.75 13.10 -0.63
C SER A 117 -0.70 12.49 -1.58
N LEU A 118 0.57 12.45 -1.18
CA LEU A 118 1.63 11.81 -1.95
C LEU A 118 1.46 10.28 -2.05
N ASN A 119 0.88 9.64 -1.05
CA ASN A 119 0.67 8.19 -1.05
C ASN A 119 -0.22 7.71 -2.21
N VAL A 120 -1.12 8.55 -2.68
CA VAL A 120 -1.97 8.28 -3.85
C VAL A 120 -1.14 8.06 -5.11
N TYR A 121 0.00 8.76 -5.27
CA TYR A 121 0.87 8.59 -6.42
C TYR A 121 1.50 7.20 -6.50
N GLY A 122 1.73 6.53 -5.37
CA GLY A 122 2.20 5.15 -5.35
C GLY A 122 1.22 4.21 -6.08
N ILE A 123 -0.07 4.36 -5.84
CA ILE A 123 -1.13 3.56 -6.49
C ILE A 123 -1.24 3.93 -7.98
N LEU A 124 -1.19 5.23 -8.31
CA LEU A 124 -1.26 5.70 -9.70
C LEU A 124 -0.08 5.19 -10.53
N PHE A 125 1.14 5.23 -9.99
CA PHE A 125 2.33 4.72 -10.67
C PHE A 125 2.30 3.21 -10.84
N ALA A 126 1.78 2.45 -9.87
CA ALA A 126 1.60 1.01 -10.00
C ALA A 126 0.62 0.68 -11.15
N GLY A 127 -0.50 1.37 -11.23
CA GLY A 127 -1.48 1.21 -12.32
C GLY A 127 -0.93 1.63 -13.68
N TRP A 128 -0.18 2.73 -13.73
CA TRP A 128 0.39 3.24 -14.97
C TRP A 128 1.53 2.37 -15.51
N SER A 129 2.38 1.88 -14.63
CA SER A 129 3.55 1.07 -15.01
C SER A 129 3.19 -0.33 -15.50
N SER A 130 2.07 -0.90 -15.03
CA SER A 130 1.63 -2.25 -15.41
C SER A 130 1.07 -2.32 -16.84
N ASN A 131 0.83 -1.18 -17.50
CA ASN A 131 0.29 -1.06 -18.86
C ASN A 131 -0.96 -1.91 -19.15
N VAL A 132 -1.74 -2.22 -18.11
CA VAL A 132 -2.96 -3.01 -18.17
C VAL A 132 -4.15 -2.12 -18.56
N TRP A 133 -5.19 -2.72 -19.11
CA TRP A 133 -6.48 -2.12 -19.48
C TRP A 133 -7.10 -1.21 -18.39
N LEU A 134 -6.77 -1.38 -17.15
CA LEU A 134 -7.14 -0.50 -16.04
C LEU A 134 -6.76 0.95 -16.27
N LYS A 135 -5.66 1.23 -16.97
CA LYS A 135 -5.26 2.58 -17.40
C LYS A 135 -6.35 3.25 -18.22
N TRP A 136 -6.94 2.52 -19.17
CA TRP A 136 -8.01 3.03 -20.02
C TRP A 136 -9.33 3.17 -19.25
N LEU A 137 -9.59 2.31 -18.29
CA LEU A 137 -10.79 2.36 -17.47
C LEU A 137 -10.77 3.57 -16.53
N PHE A 138 -9.66 3.83 -15.83
CA PHE A 138 -9.52 5.03 -15.00
C PHE A 138 -9.48 6.31 -15.84
N PHE A 139 -8.78 6.31 -16.96
CA PHE A 139 -8.75 7.44 -17.87
C PHE A 139 -10.13 7.67 -18.51
N GLY A 140 -10.82 6.62 -18.90
CA GLY A 140 -12.18 6.67 -19.42
C GLY A 140 -13.21 7.16 -18.39
N LEU A 141 -13.13 6.70 -17.13
CA LEU A 141 -13.96 7.18 -16.05
C LEU A 141 -13.68 8.66 -15.70
N TYR A 142 -12.42 9.06 -15.69
CA TYR A 142 -12.01 10.44 -15.46
C TYR A 142 -12.52 11.36 -16.57
N LEU A 143 -12.34 10.96 -17.85
CA LEU A 143 -12.85 11.73 -18.99
C LEU A 143 -14.38 11.75 -19.04
N LYS A 144 -15.05 10.62 -18.73
CA LYS A 144 -16.51 10.56 -18.69
C LYS A 144 -17.08 11.47 -17.61
N GLY A 145 -16.51 11.48 -16.42
CA GLY A 145 -16.92 12.40 -15.36
C GLY A 145 -16.73 13.85 -15.74
N ASN A 146 -15.62 14.21 -16.37
CA ASN A 146 -15.38 15.57 -16.84
C ASN A 146 -16.24 15.93 -18.05
N ALA A 147 -16.57 14.99 -18.94
CA ALA A 147 -17.45 15.22 -20.07
C ALA A 147 -18.90 15.44 -19.65
N GLU A 148 -19.39 14.73 -18.64
CA GLU A 148 -20.71 14.96 -18.06
C GLU A 148 -20.82 16.33 -17.41
N ILE A 149 -19.76 16.79 -16.73
CA ILE A 149 -19.69 18.13 -16.12
C ILE A 149 -19.66 19.23 -17.20
N GLN A 150 -19.01 18.98 -18.35
CA GLN A 150 -18.87 19.97 -19.43
C GLN A 150 -19.92 19.86 -20.54
N GLY A 151 -20.87 18.91 -20.46
CA GLY A 151 -21.94 18.74 -21.46
C GLY A 151 -21.43 18.32 -22.85
N VAL A 152 -20.20 17.84 -22.93
CA VAL A 152 -19.60 17.35 -24.19
C VAL A 152 -19.93 15.87 -24.36
N SER A 153 -20.89 15.57 -25.23
CA SER A 153 -21.16 14.21 -25.67
C SER A 153 -19.91 13.63 -26.35
N THR A 154 -19.42 12.52 -25.82
CA THR A 154 -18.25 11.81 -26.30
C THR A 154 -18.46 11.30 -27.73
N LEU A 155 -18.03 12.08 -28.70
CA LEU A 155 -17.84 11.61 -30.07
C LEU A 155 -16.56 10.76 -30.12
N GLY A 156 -16.74 9.44 -30.33
CA GLY A 156 -15.72 8.59 -30.91
C GLY A 156 -14.75 7.91 -29.96
N ALA A 157 -15.22 7.01 -29.10
CA ALA A 157 -14.34 5.92 -28.69
C ALA A 157 -14.17 4.96 -29.88
N PRO A 158 -12.92 4.66 -30.31
CA PRO A 158 -12.72 3.68 -31.38
C PRO A 158 -13.20 2.32 -30.88
N GLN A 159 -14.28 1.82 -31.47
CA GLN A 159 -14.74 0.45 -31.26
C GLN A 159 -13.65 -0.49 -31.83
N ARG A 160 -12.72 -0.94 -30.99
CA ARG A 160 -11.93 -2.11 -31.33
C ARG A 160 -12.83 -3.33 -31.21
N LYS A 161 -13.18 -3.88 -32.37
CA LYS A 161 -13.81 -5.21 -32.48
C LYS A 161 -13.04 -6.19 -31.64
N LEU A 162 -13.71 -6.78 -30.63
CA LEU A 162 -13.25 -7.98 -29.95
C LEU A 162 -13.19 -9.08 -31.03
N ALA A 163 -11.98 -9.38 -31.52
CA ALA A 163 -11.72 -10.64 -32.20
C ALA A 163 -11.43 -11.67 -31.12
N PHE A 164 -12.30 -12.70 -31.05
CA PHE A 164 -12.13 -13.89 -30.23
C PHE A 164 -10.85 -14.64 -30.62
#